data_0196b9d06eaf8b8b3d1ad215a0cbecc3
#
_entry.id   0196b9d06eaf8b8b3d1ad215a0cbecc3
#
_cell.length_a   1.000
_cell.length_b   1.000
_cell.length_c   1.000
_cell.angle_alpha   90.00
_cell.angle_beta   90.00
_cell.angle_gamma   90.00
#
_symmetry.space_group_name_H-M   'P 1'
#
loop_
_entity.id
_entity.type
_entity.pdbx_description
1 polymer ?
#
loop_
_entity_poly.entity_id
_entity_poly.type
_entity_poly.pdbx_seq_one_letter_code
_entity_poly.pdbx_strand_id
1 'polypeptide(L)'
;MRFVAGRGAVAEMLAAAYRRAIGKKLLPGRAIGKKMLAGRPLKSSRSAKERKRVSKNIEIAKRLFIAHNALPLLQATGSAAGNQIKSIEMKSILVKRISLNLSSEINDRGTETANSNRSTVTESSNRGTETERSSYKKAAEIGAAMDEAGVEYNWIDVAQWPERNNGYNPEVRFRIAYSQQMLFIEYYVKEANIKALYSEDKESKPFKDSCCEFFFSPECNNNYYNMELNCIGKGTFAFRRGGRKGPKIAYGEEIMKRIFRYSTLGEAPIETSVKENGELFEWKLTVAIPLECFTETPMNELKGKTMRANFYKCGDDMPKPHFLTWNRIELEKPDFHTPDFFGALTFE
;
A
#
# COMPACT_ATOMS: atom_id res chain seq x y z
N MET A 1 9.19 17.16 -28.33
CA MET A 1 10.66 17.36 -28.32
C MET A 1 11.29 16.45 -27.27
N ARG A 2 12.00 15.41 -27.69
CA ARG A 2 12.69 14.48 -26.78
C ARG A 2 14.04 15.09 -26.41
N PHE A 3 14.23 15.46 -25.16
CA PHE A 3 15.57 15.78 -24.64
C PHE A 3 16.33 14.48 -24.38
N VAL A 4 17.14 14.06 -25.32
CA VAL A 4 18.20 13.08 -25.08
C VAL A 4 19.40 13.88 -24.54
N ALA A 5 19.54 13.95 -23.24
CA ALA A 5 20.77 14.47 -22.63
C ALA A 5 21.91 13.50 -22.96
N GLY A 6 22.87 13.95 -23.77
CA GLY A 6 24.00 13.15 -24.22
C GLY A 6 24.84 12.66 -23.03
N ARG A 7 25.48 11.49 -23.19
CA ARG A 7 26.34 10.81 -22.18
C ARG A 7 27.37 11.71 -21.50
N GLY A 8 27.78 12.81 -22.13
CA GLY A 8 28.68 13.82 -21.57
C GLY A 8 28.05 14.64 -20.44
N ALA A 9 26.79 15.05 -20.57
CA ALA A 9 26.14 15.93 -19.60
C ALA A 9 25.90 15.24 -18.24
N VAL A 10 25.58 13.93 -18.24
CA VAL A 10 25.38 13.17 -17.00
C VAL A 10 26.71 12.93 -16.29
N ALA A 11 27.78 12.64 -17.04
CA ALA A 11 29.12 12.50 -16.49
C ALA A 11 29.65 13.79 -15.87
N GLU A 12 29.34 14.95 -16.46
CA GLU A 12 29.67 16.26 -15.91
C GLU A 12 28.85 16.63 -14.68
N MET A 13 27.55 16.33 -14.64
CA MET A 13 26.72 16.50 -13.44
C MET A 13 27.23 15.65 -12.26
N LEU A 14 27.60 14.41 -12.49
CA LEU A 14 28.19 13.52 -11.48
C LEU A 14 29.56 14.02 -11.01
N ALA A 15 30.40 14.49 -11.92
CA ALA A 15 31.67 15.10 -11.60
C ALA A 15 31.53 16.42 -10.84
N ALA A 16 30.49 17.21 -11.11
CA ALA A 16 30.16 18.43 -10.38
C ALA A 16 29.62 18.14 -8.97
N ALA A 17 28.76 17.13 -8.81
CA ALA A 17 28.29 16.67 -7.50
C ALA A 17 29.43 16.12 -6.64
N TYR A 18 30.34 15.38 -7.25
CA TYR A 18 31.55 14.86 -6.59
C TYR A 18 32.51 15.99 -6.18
N ARG A 19 32.72 16.99 -7.05
CA ARG A 19 33.55 18.19 -6.73
C ARG A 19 32.97 18.98 -5.55
N ARG A 20 31.65 19.17 -5.47
CA ARG A 20 30.99 19.82 -4.32
C ARG A 20 31.13 19.03 -3.04
N ALA A 21 31.11 17.68 -3.12
CA ALA A 21 31.22 16.83 -1.94
C ALA A 21 32.62 16.80 -1.31
N ILE A 22 33.68 16.95 -2.09
CA ILE A 22 35.08 16.82 -1.61
C ILE A 22 35.94 18.08 -1.66
N GLY A 23 35.44 19.18 -2.25
CA GLY A 23 36.06 20.51 -2.18
C GLY A 23 37.46 20.63 -2.82
N LYS A 24 37.76 19.80 -3.83
CA LYS A 24 39.05 19.85 -4.57
C LYS A 24 38.84 19.82 -6.10
N LYS A 25 39.71 20.53 -6.83
CA LYS A 25 39.81 20.44 -8.31
C LYS A 25 40.38 19.08 -8.71
N LEU A 26 39.71 18.33 -9.54
CA LEU A 26 40.13 17.00 -10.05
C LEU A 26 40.21 16.96 -11.57
N LEU A 27 41.13 16.15 -12.06
CA LEU A 27 41.48 15.86 -13.45
C LEU A 27 40.35 15.14 -14.25
N PRO A 28 40.39 15.11 -15.60
CA PRO A 28 39.26 14.72 -16.45
C PRO A 28 38.79 13.26 -16.35
N GLY A 29 37.51 13.07 -16.59
CA GLY A 29 36.56 11.96 -16.49
C GLY A 29 37.00 10.48 -16.41
N ARG A 30 37.97 9.98 -17.15
CA ARG A 30 38.29 8.53 -17.20
C ARG A 30 39.04 7.97 -15.99
N ALA A 31 39.78 8.79 -15.24
CA ALA A 31 40.54 8.35 -14.09
C ALA A 31 39.74 8.26 -12.78
N ILE A 32 38.52 8.84 -12.75
CA ILE A 32 37.66 8.90 -11.56
C ILE A 32 36.95 7.57 -11.28
N GLY A 33 36.52 6.85 -12.31
CA GLY A 33 35.83 5.59 -12.16
C GLY A 33 36.65 4.48 -11.48
N LYS A 34 37.89 4.36 -11.81
CA LYS A 34 38.79 3.31 -11.23
C LYS A 34 39.18 3.56 -9.76
N LYS A 35 39.23 4.82 -9.30
CA LYS A 35 39.57 5.13 -7.90
C LYS A 35 38.37 5.05 -6.94
N MET A 36 37.15 5.21 -7.44
CA MET A 36 35.94 5.07 -6.62
C MET A 36 35.65 3.62 -6.18
N LEU A 37 36.02 2.65 -7.00
CA LEU A 37 35.84 1.22 -6.72
C LEU A 37 36.84 0.64 -5.73
N ALA A 38 37.99 1.31 -5.48
CA ALA A 38 39.10 0.77 -4.71
C ALA A 38 39.05 1.03 -3.20
N GLY A 39 38.00 1.63 -2.63
CA GLY A 39 37.71 1.65 -1.19
C GLY A 39 38.76 2.26 -0.25
N ARG A 40 39.68 3.12 -0.72
CA ARG A 40 40.72 3.67 0.15
C ARG A 40 40.23 4.76 1.09
N PRO A 41 40.57 4.74 2.41
CA PRO A 41 40.11 5.70 3.40
C PRO A 41 40.67 7.11 3.18
N LEU A 42 39.78 8.10 3.27
CA LEU A 42 40.15 9.52 3.23
C LEU A 42 40.73 9.95 4.59
N LYS A 43 41.99 10.26 4.63
CA LYS A 43 42.64 10.94 5.77
C LYS A 43 42.29 12.44 5.71
N SER A 44 41.45 12.94 6.60
CA SER A 44 41.24 14.40 6.80
C SER A 44 40.54 14.69 8.14
N SER A 45 40.83 15.88 8.68
CA SER A 45 40.39 16.46 9.94
C SER A 45 38.90 16.88 10.01
N ARG A 46 37.98 16.14 9.37
CA ARG A 46 36.57 16.46 9.33
C ARG A 46 35.79 15.84 10.49
N SER A 47 34.73 16.56 10.97
CA SER A 47 33.87 16.09 12.04
C SER A 47 33.15 14.77 11.67
N ALA A 48 32.75 13.97 12.66
CA ALA A 48 32.03 12.70 12.47
C ALA A 48 30.73 12.88 11.65
N LYS A 49 30.06 14.02 11.79
CA LYS A 49 28.82 14.39 11.08
C LYS A 49 29.08 14.64 9.59
N GLU A 50 30.17 15.29 9.26
CA GLU A 50 30.60 15.53 7.87
C GLU A 50 31.04 14.24 7.17
N ARG A 51 31.72 13.35 7.88
CA ARG A 51 32.10 12.01 7.37
C ARG A 51 30.88 11.17 7.04
N LYS A 52 29.84 11.14 7.90
CA LYS A 52 28.57 10.44 7.61
C LYS A 52 27.84 11.03 6.39
N ARG A 53 27.82 12.36 6.25
CA ARG A 53 27.18 13.02 5.09
C ARG A 53 27.91 12.72 3.78
N VAL A 54 29.23 12.72 3.79
CA VAL A 54 30.08 12.37 2.63
C VAL A 54 29.91 10.90 2.26
N SER A 55 29.91 10.00 3.23
CA SER A 55 29.68 8.56 3.00
C SER A 55 28.30 8.29 2.38
N LYS A 56 27.24 8.94 2.86
CA LYS A 56 25.88 8.82 2.31
C LYS A 56 25.82 9.33 0.85
N ASN A 57 26.47 10.45 0.54
CA ASN A 57 26.49 10.99 -0.81
C ASN A 57 27.32 10.13 -1.79
N ILE A 58 28.38 9.48 -1.31
CA ILE A 58 29.17 8.52 -2.10
C ILE A 58 28.32 7.27 -2.39
N GLU A 59 27.56 6.79 -1.44
CA GLU A 59 26.69 5.63 -1.62
C GLU A 59 25.56 5.90 -2.63
N ILE A 60 24.94 7.08 -2.56
CA ILE A 60 23.96 7.53 -3.55
C ILE A 60 24.58 7.62 -4.94
N ALA A 61 25.78 8.20 -5.05
CA ALA A 61 26.50 8.30 -6.33
C ALA A 61 26.88 6.91 -6.89
N LYS A 62 27.26 5.94 -6.04
CA LYS A 62 27.50 4.56 -6.45
C LYS A 62 26.24 3.88 -6.98
N ARG A 63 25.10 4.04 -6.31
CA ARG A 63 23.82 3.48 -6.76
C ARG A 63 23.39 4.06 -8.11
N LEU A 64 23.51 5.37 -8.29
CA LEU A 64 23.20 6.05 -9.57
C LEU A 64 24.17 5.62 -10.70
N PHE A 65 25.46 5.40 -10.39
CA PHE A 65 26.46 4.93 -11.34
C PHE A 65 26.21 3.47 -11.76
N ILE A 66 25.82 2.60 -10.82
CA ILE A 66 25.47 1.20 -11.10
C ILE A 66 24.20 1.15 -11.95
N ALA A 67 23.16 1.93 -11.62
CA ALA A 67 21.93 2.01 -12.40
C ALA A 67 22.18 2.52 -13.83
N HIS A 68 23.06 3.52 -14.00
CA HIS A 68 23.35 4.08 -15.32
C HIS A 68 24.21 3.15 -16.20
N ASN A 69 25.13 2.37 -15.61
CA ASN A 69 25.99 1.45 -16.36
C ASN A 69 25.38 0.04 -16.54
N ALA A 70 24.38 -0.32 -15.79
CA ALA A 70 23.61 -1.55 -15.99
C ALA A 70 22.69 -1.50 -17.21
N LEU A 71 22.17 -0.30 -17.58
CA LEU A 71 21.28 -0.11 -18.72
C LEU A 71 21.88 -0.54 -20.10
N PRO A 72 23.15 -0.28 -20.44
CA PRO A 72 23.73 -0.72 -21.71
C PRO A 72 24.17 -2.18 -21.75
N LEU A 73 24.48 -2.80 -20.60
CA LEU A 73 24.83 -4.23 -20.55
C LEU A 73 23.61 -5.12 -20.79
N LEU A 74 22.40 -4.65 -20.44
CA LEU A 74 21.14 -5.34 -20.72
C LEU A 74 20.74 -5.34 -22.22
N GLN A 75 21.33 -4.44 -23.01
CA GLN A 75 21.08 -4.39 -24.46
C GLN A 75 22.15 -5.11 -25.30
N ALA A 76 23.30 -5.47 -24.73
CA ALA A 76 24.46 -6.00 -25.48
C ALA A 76 24.69 -7.51 -25.32
N THR A 77 24.03 -8.20 -24.40
CA THR A 77 24.19 -9.64 -24.18
C THR A 77 23.01 -10.46 -24.71
N GLY A 78 22.68 -10.28 -25.98
CA GLY A 78 21.89 -11.24 -26.71
C GLY A 78 22.78 -12.37 -27.20
N SER A 79 23.26 -13.26 -26.35
CA SER A 79 23.65 -14.65 -26.62
C SER A 79 24.40 -15.28 -25.45
N ALA A 80 23.91 -16.43 -25.01
CA ALA A 80 24.56 -17.50 -24.24
C ALA A 80 24.81 -17.22 -22.73
N ALA A 81 23.99 -17.81 -21.97
CA ALA A 81 24.09 -18.50 -20.68
C ALA A 81 22.93 -18.09 -19.75
N GLY A 82 22.02 -19.03 -19.51
CA GLY A 82 20.75 -18.82 -18.85
C GLY A 82 20.85 -18.48 -17.35
N ASN A 83 20.89 -17.21 -17.06
CA ASN A 83 20.31 -16.63 -15.86
C ASN A 83 19.54 -15.40 -16.33
N GLN A 84 18.26 -15.59 -16.66
CA GLN A 84 17.34 -14.48 -16.89
C GLN A 84 17.17 -13.73 -15.57
N ILE A 85 17.82 -12.58 -15.46
CA ILE A 85 17.36 -11.56 -14.51
C ILE A 85 15.99 -11.13 -15.03
N LYS A 86 14.92 -11.74 -14.51
CA LYS A 86 13.55 -11.28 -14.74
C LYS A 86 13.49 -9.85 -14.22
N SER A 87 13.36 -8.89 -15.14
CA SER A 87 12.97 -7.54 -14.75
C SER A 87 11.64 -7.67 -14.00
N ILE A 88 11.61 -7.25 -12.74
CA ILE A 88 10.37 -7.20 -11.96
C ILE A 88 9.52 -6.12 -12.60
N GLU A 89 8.51 -6.53 -13.34
CA GLU A 89 7.53 -5.61 -13.90
C GLU A 89 6.61 -5.17 -12.78
N MET A 90 6.79 -3.93 -12.31
CA MET A 90 5.91 -3.35 -11.29
C MET A 90 4.56 -3.02 -11.92
N LYS A 91 3.50 -3.53 -11.31
CA LYS A 91 2.12 -3.22 -11.70
C LYS A 91 1.83 -1.73 -11.49
N SER A 92 0.96 -1.17 -12.33
CA SER A 92 0.49 0.21 -12.22
C SER A 92 -1.02 0.29 -12.46
N ILE A 93 -1.68 1.23 -11.79
CA ILE A 93 -3.11 1.52 -11.96
C ILE A 93 -3.28 3.00 -12.25
N LEU A 94 -4.12 3.31 -13.24
CA LEU A 94 -4.66 4.63 -13.44
C LEU A 94 -5.91 4.79 -12.56
N VAL A 95 -5.81 5.60 -11.51
CA VAL A 95 -6.88 5.79 -10.53
C VAL A 95 -7.82 6.88 -11.03
N LYS A 96 -9.06 6.51 -11.31
CA LYS A 96 -10.08 7.40 -11.84
C LYS A 96 -10.72 8.28 -10.77
N ARG A 97 -11.07 9.50 -11.16
CA ARG A 97 -11.87 10.39 -10.31
C ARG A 97 -13.34 10.02 -10.42
N ILE A 98 -14.05 9.98 -9.28
CA ILE A 98 -15.50 9.83 -9.22
C ILE A 98 -16.15 11.07 -8.63
N SER A 99 -17.38 11.35 -9.06
CA SER A 99 -18.19 12.47 -8.58
C SER A 99 -19.04 12.02 -7.39
N LEU A 100 -18.38 11.86 -6.23
CA LEU A 100 -19.05 11.49 -4.99
C LEU A 100 -18.45 12.27 -3.82
N ASN A 101 -19.30 12.88 -3.00
CA ASN A 101 -18.88 13.61 -1.82
C ASN A 101 -19.62 13.08 -0.58
N LEU A 102 -18.91 12.35 0.26
CA LEU A 102 -19.45 11.79 1.51
C LEU A 102 -19.04 12.61 2.76
N SER A 103 -18.36 13.75 2.59
CA SER A 103 -17.72 14.47 3.69
C SER A 103 -18.68 15.01 4.75
N SER A 104 -19.93 15.34 4.37
CA SER A 104 -20.93 15.89 5.31
C SER A 104 -21.63 14.82 6.17
N GLU A 105 -21.60 13.55 5.76
CA GLU A 105 -22.36 12.50 6.41
C GLU A 105 -21.52 11.58 7.32
N ILE A 106 -20.19 11.63 7.20
CA ILE A 106 -19.30 10.80 8.03
C ILE A 106 -19.14 11.41 9.43
N ASN A 107 -19.30 12.72 9.57
CA ASN A 107 -19.15 13.45 10.84
C ASN A 107 -20.33 13.27 11.82
N ASP A 108 -21.45 12.74 11.38
CA ASP A 108 -22.70 12.68 12.19
C ASP A 108 -22.75 11.48 13.17
N ARG A 109 -21.74 10.60 13.18
CA ARG A 109 -21.68 9.47 14.14
C ARG A 109 -21.20 9.84 15.54
N GLY A 110 -20.99 11.13 15.83
CA GLY A 110 -20.35 11.62 17.07
C GLY A 110 -21.26 12.10 18.17
N THR A 111 -22.57 12.28 17.96
CA THR A 111 -23.47 12.94 18.93
C THR A 111 -24.87 12.32 19.01
N GLU A 112 -25.00 11.04 19.20
CA GLU A 112 -26.27 10.50 19.73
C GLU A 112 -26.12 10.20 21.22
N THR A 113 -26.50 11.19 22.04
CA THR A 113 -26.81 11.02 23.46
C THR A 113 -28.00 10.07 23.60
N ALA A 114 -27.76 9.01 24.37
CA ALA A 114 -28.79 8.07 24.76
C ALA A 114 -29.99 8.77 25.39
N ASN A 115 -31.13 8.76 24.72
CA ASN A 115 -32.38 9.06 25.35
C ASN A 115 -33.24 7.77 25.35
N SER A 116 -33.29 7.18 26.55
CA SER A 116 -34.12 6.03 26.86
C SER A 116 -35.59 6.44 26.84
N ASN A 117 -36.39 5.85 25.97
CA ASN A 117 -37.79 5.59 26.32
C ASN A 117 -38.30 4.29 25.68
N ARG A 118 -38.79 3.48 26.58
CA ARG A 118 -39.38 2.17 26.54
C ARG A 118 -40.65 2.17 25.71
N SER A 119 -40.80 1.25 24.76
CA SER A 119 -42.07 0.53 24.58
C SER A 119 -41.84 -0.78 23.82
N THR A 120 -42.40 -1.81 24.43
CA THR A 120 -42.55 -3.18 23.95
C THR A 120 -43.30 -3.22 22.63
N VAL A 121 -42.91 -4.12 21.72
CA VAL A 121 -43.75 -5.20 21.18
C VAL A 121 -42.96 -5.99 20.11
N THR A 122 -43.06 -7.28 20.26
CA THR A 122 -42.67 -8.37 19.36
C THR A 122 -43.20 -8.18 17.94
N GLU A 123 -42.25 -8.35 16.98
CA GLU A 123 -42.55 -9.04 15.72
C GLU A 123 -41.20 -9.38 15.02
N SER A 124 -40.98 -10.65 14.81
CA SER A 124 -39.89 -11.21 14.05
C SER A 124 -40.05 -10.85 12.59
N SER A 125 -39.02 -10.28 11.96
CA SER A 125 -38.57 -10.54 10.62
C SER A 125 -37.77 -9.34 10.05
N ASN A 126 -36.53 -9.60 9.63
CA ASN A 126 -35.79 -8.91 8.56
C ASN A 126 -35.82 -7.37 8.52
N ARG A 127 -35.48 -6.68 9.61
CA ARG A 127 -35.20 -5.24 9.58
C ARG A 127 -33.84 -4.96 10.18
N GLY A 128 -32.82 -4.87 9.32
CA GLY A 128 -31.55 -4.28 9.73
C GLY A 128 -31.77 -2.90 10.35
N THR A 129 -30.91 -2.50 11.28
CA THR A 129 -30.99 -1.20 11.94
C THR A 129 -30.96 -0.07 10.91
N GLU A 130 -31.44 1.12 11.26
CA GLU A 130 -31.38 2.31 10.39
C GLU A 130 -29.93 2.64 9.99
N THR A 131 -28.99 2.44 10.92
CA THR A 131 -27.55 2.59 10.69
C THR A 131 -27.01 1.60 9.64
N GLU A 132 -27.40 0.32 9.71
CA GLU A 132 -27.01 -0.69 8.72
C GLU A 132 -27.52 -0.36 7.33
N ARG A 133 -28.78 0.10 7.22
CA ARG A 133 -29.37 0.53 5.95
C ARG A 133 -28.69 1.75 5.37
N SER A 134 -28.34 2.73 6.19
CA SER A 134 -27.57 3.91 5.79
C SER A 134 -26.19 3.53 5.29
N SER A 135 -25.49 2.63 5.99
CA SER A 135 -24.17 2.15 5.58
C SER A 135 -24.21 1.35 4.28
N TYR A 136 -25.22 0.48 4.12
CA TYR A 136 -25.44 -0.24 2.86
C TYR A 136 -25.67 0.72 1.69
N LYS A 137 -26.55 1.72 1.88
CA LYS A 137 -26.85 2.71 0.84
C LYS A 137 -25.60 3.47 0.41
N LYS A 138 -24.77 3.94 1.35
CA LYS A 138 -23.50 4.61 1.05
C LYS A 138 -22.54 3.71 0.29
N ALA A 139 -22.39 2.44 0.69
CA ALA A 139 -21.53 1.50 -0.02
C ALA A 139 -22.03 1.24 -1.45
N ALA A 140 -23.34 1.13 -1.65
CA ALA A 140 -23.96 0.97 -2.96
C ALA A 140 -23.75 2.22 -3.84
N GLU A 141 -23.87 3.43 -3.29
CA GLU A 141 -23.58 4.68 -4.00
C GLU A 141 -22.10 4.78 -4.43
N ILE A 142 -21.15 4.37 -3.57
CA ILE A 142 -19.74 4.29 -3.92
C ILE A 142 -19.54 3.31 -5.09
N GLY A 143 -20.11 2.11 -4.98
CA GLY A 143 -20.04 1.09 -6.03
C GLY A 143 -20.58 1.60 -7.36
N ALA A 144 -21.76 2.22 -7.36
CA ALA A 144 -22.41 2.78 -8.55
C ALA A 144 -21.56 3.90 -9.19
N ALA A 145 -21.00 4.79 -8.39
CA ALA A 145 -20.13 5.86 -8.90
C ALA A 145 -18.82 5.31 -9.52
N MET A 146 -18.28 4.23 -8.95
CA MET A 146 -17.14 3.52 -9.55
C MET A 146 -17.52 2.85 -10.88
N ASP A 147 -18.70 2.23 -10.95
CA ASP A 147 -19.20 1.59 -12.18
C ASP A 147 -19.44 2.63 -13.29
N GLU A 148 -20.07 3.76 -12.96
CA GLU A 148 -20.29 4.87 -13.90
C GLU A 148 -18.99 5.45 -14.45
N ALA A 149 -17.97 5.56 -13.62
CA ALA A 149 -16.64 6.01 -14.03
C ALA A 149 -15.83 4.91 -14.76
N GLY A 150 -16.35 3.70 -14.88
CA GLY A 150 -15.65 2.56 -15.49
C GLY A 150 -14.39 2.16 -14.70
N VAL A 151 -14.46 2.17 -13.36
CA VAL A 151 -13.35 1.72 -12.51
C VAL A 151 -13.31 0.20 -12.50
N GLU A 152 -12.27 -0.37 -13.06
CA GLU A 152 -12.11 -1.81 -13.19
C GLU A 152 -11.50 -2.46 -11.95
N TYR A 153 -11.84 -3.74 -11.74
CA TYR A 153 -11.22 -4.55 -10.70
C TYR A 153 -9.83 -5.02 -11.12
N ASN A 154 -8.91 -4.97 -10.18
CA ASN A 154 -7.56 -5.49 -10.26
C ASN A 154 -7.42 -6.74 -9.38
N TRP A 155 -6.68 -7.75 -9.85
CA TRP A 155 -6.48 -8.99 -9.12
C TRP A 155 -5.39 -8.87 -8.06
N ILE A 156 -5.66 -9.44 -6.87
CA ILE A 156 -4.66 -9.76 -5.86
C ILE A 156 -4.38 -11.25 -6.00
N ASP A 157 -3.54 -11.63 -6.95
CA ASP A 157 -3.39 -13.00 -7.41
C ASP A 157 -1.97 -13.54 -7.29
N VAL A 158 -1.03 -12.72 -6.84
CA VAL A 158 0.34 -13.17 -6.64
C VAL A 158 0.44 -13.92 -5.32
N ALA A 159 0.43 -15.26 -5.37
CA ALA A 159 0.69 -16.09 -4.22
C ALA A 159 2.11 -15.87 -3.69
N GLN A 160 2.20 -15.47 -2.43
CA GLN A 160 3.46 -15.27 -1.73
C GLN A 160 3.71 -16.44 -0.79
N TRP A 161 4.95 -16.90 -0.74
CA TRP A 161 5.37 -17.96 0.19
C TRP A 161 4.43 -19.19 0.16
N PRO A 162 4.26 -19.83 -1.02
CA PRO A 162 3.27 -20.89 -1.23
C PRO A 162 3.49 -22.11 -0.32
N GLU A 163 4.69 -22.31 0.18
CA GLU A 163 5.02 -23.34 1.18
C GLU A 163 4.27 -23.15 2.50
N ARG A 164 3.73 -21.96 2.77
CA ARG A 164 2.98 -21.64 3.98
C ARG A 164 1.47 -21.76 3.81
N ASN A 165 0.96 -21.74 2.57
CA ASN A 165 -0.48 -21.77 2.29
C ASN A 165 -0.98 -23.12 1.76
N ASN A 166 -0.12 -24.14 1.68
CA ASN A 166 -0.48 -25.45 1.14
C ASN A 166 -1.17 -25.38 -0.23
N GLY A 167 -0.80 -24.40 -1.06
CA GLY A 167 -1.38 -24.15 -2.38
C GLY A 167 -2.78 -23.53 -2.38
N TYR A 168 -3.33 -23.15 -1.23
CA TYR A 168 -4.62 -22.48 -1.16
C TYR A 168 -4.49 -20.99 -1.47
N ASN A 169 -5.26 -20.52 -2.45
CA ASN A 169 -5.35 -19.11 -2.82
C ASN A 169 -6.82 -18.74 -2.99
N PRO A 170 -7.37 -17.83 -2.17
CA PRO A 170 -8.70 -17.28 -2.40
C PRO A 170 -8.74 -16.43 -3.68
N GLU A 171 -9.93 -16.27 -4.25
CA GLU A 171 -10.17 -15.32 -5.33
C GLU A 171 -10.36 -13.92 -4.72
N VAL A 172 -9.48 -12.97 -5.06
CA VAL A 172 -9.51 -11.63 -4.49
C VAL A 172 -9.28 -10.58 -5.55
N ARG A 173 -10.17 -9.58 -5.58
CA ARG A 173 -10.07 -8.40 -6.44
C ARG A 173 -10.27 -7.14 -5.62
N PHE A 174 -9.70 -6.05 -6.09
CA PHE A 174 -9.96 -4.72 -5.56
C PHE A 174 -10.13 -3.72 -6.70
N ARG A 175 -10.82 -2.64 -6.42
CA ARG A 175 -10.83 -1.45 -7.25
C ARG A 175 -10.61 -0.21 -6.39
N ILE A 176 -10.04 0.83 -6.98
CA ILE A 176 -9.68 2.07 -6.30
C ILE A 176 -10.09 3.27 -7.14
N ALA A 177 -10.67 4.28 -6.48
CA ALA A 177 -11.05 5.56 -7.07
C ALA A 177 -10.80 6.69 -6.08
N TYR A 178 -10.93 7.93 -6.52
CA TYR A 178 -10.81 9.08 -5.64
C TYR A 178 -11.82 10.19 -5.98
N SER A 179 -12.09 11.05 -5.01
CA SER A 179 -12.73 12.34 -5.21
C SER A 179 -11.80 13.48 -4.74
N GLN A 180 -12.32 14.68 -4.67
CA GLN A 180 -11.53 15.82 -4.19
C GLN A 180 -11.00 15.62 -2.75
N GLN A 181 -11.76 14.91 -1.90
CA GLN A 181 -11.46 14.81 -0.46
C GLN A 181 -11.32 13.36 0.04
N MET A 182 -11.56 12.37 -0.81
CA MET A 182 -11.68 10.98 -0.41
C MET A 182 -10.90 10.05 -1.33
N LEU A 183 -10.40 8.98 -0.74
CA LEU A 183 -9.92 7.78 -1.44
C LEU A 183 -10.89 6.64 -1.18
N PHE A 184 -11.32 5.94 -2.23
CA PHE A 184 -12.28 4.85 -2.16
C PHE A 184 -11.64 3.55 -2.58
N ILE A 185 -11.89 2.48 -1.83
CA ILE A 185 -11.43 1.13 -2.15
C ILE A 185 -12.60 0.17 -1.96
N GLU A 186 -12.80 -0.74 -2.90
CA GLU A 186 -13.72 -1.86 -2.74
C GLU A 186 -12.96 -3.16 -2.99
N TYR A 187 -13.01 -4.07 -2.00
CA TYR A 187 -12.54 -5.43 -2.13
C TYR A 187 -13.70 -6.36 -2.43
N TYR A 188 -13.44 -7.35 -3.26
CA TYR A 188 -14.32 -8.48 -3.54
C TYR A 188 -13.55 -9.77 -3.32
N VAL A 189 -14.07 -10.65 -2.47
CA VAL A 189 -13.37 -11.85 -2.01
C VAL A 189 -14.28 -13.06 -2.12
N LYS A 190 -13.73 -14.17 -2.67
CA LYS A 190 -14.31 -15.52 -2.57
C LYS A 190 -13.31 -16.42 -1.88
N GLU A 191 -13.68 -17.00 -0.75
CA GLU A 191 -12.80 -17.82 0.05
C GLU A 191 -13.54 -18.98 0.74
N ALA A 192 -12.80 -20.06 1.03
CA ALA A 192 -13.39 -21.27 1.62
C ALA A 192 -13.74 -21.13 3.10
N ASN A 193 -13.08 -20.21 3.80
CA ASN A 193 -13.26 -19.99 5.23
C ASN A 193 -13.31 -18.51 5.50
N ILE A 194 -14.15 -18.07 6.43
CA ILE A 194 -14.15 -16.72 6.98
C ILE A 194 -13.93 -16.77 8.49
N LYS A 195 -13.29 -15.73 9.01
CA LYS A 195 -13.03 -15.53 10.43
C LYS A 195 -12.85 -14.04 10.70
N ALA A 196 -13.43 -13.55 11.78
CA ALA A 196 -13.28 -12.18 12.26
C ALA A 196 -13.42 -12.13 13.79
N LEU A 197 -12.39 -12.54 14.51
CA LEU A 197 -12.36 -12.52 15.98
C LEU A 197 -11.84 -11.21 16.54
N TYR A 198 -10.99 -10.49 15.78
CA TYR A 198 -10.52 -9.16 16.15
C TYR A 198 -11.57 -8.12 15.76
N SER A 199 -12.57 -7.94 16.64
CA SER A 199 -13.77 -7.13 16.38
C SER A 199 -13.65 -5.66 16.80
N GLU A 200 -12.46 -5.23 17.20
CA GLU A 200 -12.18 -3.86 17.60
C GLU A 200 -11.08 -3.22 16.74
N ASP A 201 -11.11 -1.89 16.65
CA ASP A 201 -10.13 -1.13 15.87
C ASP A 201 -8.82 -0.87 16.63
N LYS A 202 -8.78 -1.14 17.94
CA LYS A 202 -7.65 -0.84 18.81
C LYS A 202 -6.79 -2.09 19.05
N GLU A 203 -5.47 -1.95 18.79
CA GLU A 203 -4.47 -3.00 19.06
C GLU A 203 -4.84 -4.38 18.49
N SER A 204 -5.65 -4.39 17.45
CA SER A 204 -6.14 -5.61 16.84
C SER A 204 -5.04 -6.27 15.98
N LYS A 205 -5.25 -7.54 15.68
CA LYS A 205 -4.39 -8.32 14.77
C LYS A 205 -5.22 -8.85 13.61
N PRO A 206 -5.80 -7.96 12.79
CA PRO A 206 -6.72 -8.35 11.74
C PRO A 206 -6.09 -9.30 10.72
N PHE A 207 -4.76 -9.27 10.54
CA PHE A 207 -4.01 -10.18 9.68
C PHE A 207 -4.16 -11.66 10.08
N LYS A 208 -4.58 -11.95 11.32
CA LYS A 208 -4.88 -13.31 11.80
C LYS A 208 -6.27 -13.82 11.41
N ASP A 209 -7.15 -12.91 11.04
CA ASP A 209 -8.48 -13.17 10.50
C ASP A 209 -8.44 -13.21 8.96
N SER A 210 -9.59 -13.33 8.32
CA SER A 210 -9.75 -13.08 6.89
C SER A 210 -9.54 -11.59 6.62
N CYS A 211 -8.36 -11.19 6.15
CA CYS A 211 -7.91 -9.79 6.13
C CYS A 211 -7.59 -9.29 4.72
N CYS A 212 -7.99 -8.06 4.42
CA CYS A 212 -7.55 -7.27 3.28
C CYS A 212 -6.75 -6.07 3.75
N GLU A 213 -5.65 -5.76 3.04
CA GLU A 213 -4.75 -4.68 3.45
C GLU A 213 -4.45 -3.73 2.30
N PHE A 214 -4.26 -2.46 2.65
CA PHE A 214 -3.83 -1.39 1.75
C PHE A 214 -2.64 -0.67 2.35
N PHE A 215 -1.49 -0.81 1.71
CA PHE A 215 -0.27 -0.09 2.10
C PHE A 215 0.02 0.98 1.06
N PHE A 216 0.26 2.21 1.51
CA PHE A 216 0.27 3.39 0.66
C PHE A 216 1.40 4.37 1.03
N SER A 217 2.24 4.68 0.07
CA SER A 217 3.36 5.64 0.19
C SER A 217 3.11 6.86 -0.72
N PRO A 218 2.51 7.94 -0.20
CA PRO A 218 2.24 9.14 -0.98
C PRO A 218 3.48 9.83 -1.52
N GLU A 219 4.60 9.77 -0.80
CA GLU A 219 5.87 10.39 -1.16
C GLU A 219 6.80 9.50 -1.97
N CYS A 220 6.35 8.30 -2.38
CA CYS A 220 7.13 7.32 -3.13
C CYS A 220 8.49 6.97 -2.47
N ASN A 221 8.53 6.97 -1.15
CA ASN A 221 9.72 6.68 -0.34
C ASN A 221 9.46 5.53 0.65
N ASN A 222 10.31 5.38 1.65
CA ASN A 222 10.16 4.33 2.66
C ASN A 222 9.16 4.68 3.78
N ASN A 223 8.50 5.85 3.70
CA ASN A 223 7.39 6.18 4.58
C ASN A 223 6.09 5.69 3.95
N TYR A 224 5.23 5.06 4.72
CA TYR A 224 3.96 4.55 4.20
C TYR A 224 2.92 4.39 5.30
N TYR A 225 1.67 4.45 4.89
CA TYR A 225 0.52 4.05 5.68
C TYR A 225 0.25 2.57 5.48
N ASN A 226 -0.16 1.88 6.53
CA ASN A 226 -0.72 0.54 6.43
C ASN A 226 -2.10 0.50 7.08
N MET A 227 -3.08 0.11 6.29
CA MET A 227 -4.43 -0.20 6.71
C MET A 227 -4.64 -1.70 6.57
N GLU A 228 -5.03 -2.34 7.66
CA GLU A 228 -5.29 -3.77 7.73
C GLU A 228 -6.70 -3.94 8.29
N LEU A 229 -7.62 -4.50 7.50
CA LEU A 229 -9.03 -4.66 7.85
C LEU A 229 -9.46 -6.11 7.64
N ASN A 230 -10.07 -6.72 8.65
CA ASN A 230 -10.67 -8.04 8.50
C ASN A 230 -12.01 -7.99 7.74
N CYS A 231 -12.58 -9.14 7.48
CA CYS A 231 -13.78 -9.28 6.65
C CYS A 231 -15.05 -8.62 7.20
N ILE A 232 -15.05 -8.16 8.45
CA ILE A 232 -16.13 -7.31 9.03
C ILE A 232 -15.74 -5.82 9.10
N GLY A 233 -14.62 -5.42 8.47
CA GLY A 233 -14.16 -4.05 8.41
C GLY A 233 -13.53 -3.50 9.70
N LYS A 234 -13.18 -4.35 10.66
CA LYS A 234 -12.46 -3.96 11.88
C LYS A 234 -10.95 -4.16 11.68
N GLY A 235 -10.15 -3.29 12.30
CA GLY A 235 -8.70 -3.43 12.12
C GLY A 235 -7.88 -2.24 12.55
N THR A 236 -6.77 -2.01 11.86
CA THR A 236 -5.77 -1.01 12.23
C THR A 236 -5.43 -0.10 11.06
N PHE A 237 -5.07 1.13 11.40
CA PHE A 237 -4.47 2.10 10.50
C PHE A 237 -3.24 2.70 11.18
N ALA A 238 -2.13 2.75 10.48
CA ALA A 238 -0.89 3.28 11.05
C ALA A 238 0.00 3.91 9.97
N PHE A 239 0.90 4.79 10.40
CA PHE A 239 1.99 5.32 9.57
C PHE A 239 3.33 4.78 10.05
N ARG A 240 4.20 4.41 9.12
CA ARG A 240 5.56 3.95 9.39
C ARG A 240 6.57 4.87 8.72
N ARG A 241 7.48 5.39 9.51
CA ARG A 241 8.53 6.29 9.04
C ARG A 241 9.83 5.52 8.80
N GLY A 242 10.31 5.54 7.55
CA GLY A 242 11.57 4.89 7.19
C GLY A 242 11.51 3.36 7.08
N GLY A 243 10.32 2.81 6.77
CA GLY A 243 10.11 1.39 6.58
C GLY A 243 9.70 0.63 7.85
N ARG A 244 9.67 -0.71 7.78
CA ARG A 244 9.19 -1.59 8.86
C ARG A 244 9.89 -1.38 10.20
N LYS A 245 11.20 -1.14 10.18
CA LYS A 245 12.02 -1.00 11.39
C LYS A 245 11.96 0.40 12.01
N GLY A 246 11.35 1.35 11.31
CA GLY A 246 11.20 2.71 11.79
C GLY A 246 10.07 2.89 12.77
N PRO A 247 9.93 4.10 13.34
CA PRO A 247 8.83 4.42 14.24
C PRO A 247 7.46 4.16 13.60
N LYS A 248 6.54 3.56 14.37
CA LYS A 248 5.13 3.35 14.02
C LYS A 248 4.28 4.36 14.78
N ILE A 249 3.44 5.09 14.07
CA ILE A 249 2.37 5.92 14.61
C ILE A 249 1.08 5.15 14.34
N ALA A 250 0.52 4.53 15.38
CA ALA A 250 -0.78 3.86 15.29
C ALA A 250 -1.89 4.90 15.48
N TYR A 251 -2.85 4.92 14.59
CA TYR A 251 -4.01 5.79 14.70
C TYR A 251 -5.07 5.14 15.58
N GLY A 252 -5.57 5.94 16.53
CA GLY A 252 -6.62 5.54 17.44
C GLY A 252 -8.02 5.67 16.83
N GLU A 253 -9.00 5.50 17.71
CA GLU A 253 -10.42 5.50 17.41
C GLU A 253 -10.88 6.78 16.69
N GLU A 254 -10.32 7.94 17.03
CA GLU A 254 -10.64 9.24 16.44
C GLU A 254 -10.43 9.30 14.92
N ILE A 255 -9.36 8.67 14.42
CA ILE A 255 -9.12 8.57 12.98
C ILE A 255 -9.93 7.42 12.38
N MET A 256 -9.99 6.27 13.06
CA MET A 256 -10.69 5.10 12.56
C MET A 256 -12.20 5.34 12.38
N LYS A 257 -12.85 6.12 13.24
CA LYS A 257 -14.27 6.51 13.13
C LYS A 257 -14.55 7.37 11.89
N ARG A 258 -13.59 8.13 11.42
CA ARG A 258 -13.72 8.99 10.22
C ARG A 258 -13.60 8.20 8.92
N ILE A 259 -13.08 6.99 8.96
CA ILE A 259 -12.95 6.11 7.80
C ILE A 259 -14.25 5.30 7.68
N PHE A 260 -14.99 5.53 6.61
CA PHE A 260 -16.17 4.71 6.30
C PHE A 260 -15.74 3.30 5.92
N ARG A 261 -16.38 2.30 6.51
CA ARG A 261 -16.16 0.88 6.24
C ARG A 261 -17.51 0.16 6.26
N TYR A 262 -17.75 -0.61 5.23
CA TYR A 262 -18.96 -1.44 5.12
C TYR A 262 -18.59 -2.80 4.59
N SER A 263 -18.96 -3.85 5.30
CA SER A 263 -18.85 -5.24 4.86
C SER A 263 -20.22 -5.85 4.60
N THR A 264 -20.34 -6.61 3.53
CA THR A 264 -21.55 -7.40 3.26
C THR A 264 -21.80 -8.54 4.25
N LEU A 265 -20.78 -8.86 5.09
CA LEU A 265 -20.90 -9.83 6.19
C LEU A 265 -21.40 -9.20 7.50
N GLY A 266 -21.63 -7.88 7.51
CA GLY A 266 -21.99 -7.13 8.71
C GLY A 266 -20.80 -6.79 9.58
N GLU A 267 -21.04 -6.41 10.86
CA GLU A 267 -20.02 -5.97 11.82
C GLU A 267 -19.85 -6.90 13.02
N ALA A 268 -20.66 -7.95 13.12
CA ALA A 268 -20.57 -8.91 14.23
C ALA A 268 -19.32 -9.79 14.10
N PRO A 269 -18.67 -10.15 15.20
CA PRO A 269 -17.60 -11.13 15.20
C PRO A 269 -18.02 -12.44 14.55
N ILE A 270 -17.12 -13.05 13.78
CA ILE A 270 -17.34 -14.31 13.10
C ILE A 270 -16.31 -15.29 13.62
N GLU A 271 -16.77 -16.35 14.29
CA GLU A 271 -15.92 -17.52 14.53
C GLU A 271 -15.59 -18.20 13.20
N THR A 272 -14.58 -19.04 13.21
CA THR A 272 -14.18 -19.75 11.99
C THR A 272 -15.36 -20.51 11.40
N SER A 273 -15.76 -20.08 10.20
CA SER A 273 -16.88 -20.68 9.47
C SER A 273 -16.42 -21.32 8.17
N VAL A 274 -16.98 -22.49 7.89
CA VAL A 274 -16.77 -23.28 6.67
C VAL A 274 -18.17 -23.66 6.14
N LYS A 275 -18.40 -23.54 4.86
CA LYS A 275 -19.66 -24.02 4.26
C LYS A 275 -19.60 -25.53 4.05
N GLU A 276 -20.67 -26.24 4.43
CA GLU A 276 -20.71 -27.71 4.45
C GLU A 276 -20.54 -28.35 3.08
N ASN A 277 -21.00 -27.72 2.02
CA ASN A 277 -20.98 -28.27 0.66
C ASN A 277 -19.72 -27.87 -0.15
N GLY A 278 -18.70 -27.31 0.50
CA GLY A 278 -17.51 -26.80 -0.21
C GLY A 278 -17.75 -25.53 -1.00
N GLU A 279 -18.91 -24.89 -0.84
CA GLU A 279 -19.19 -23.57 -1.40
C GLU A 279 -18.25 -22.52 -0.80
N LEU A 280 -17.96 -21.49 -1.58
CA LEU A 280 -17.15 -20.38 -1.12
C LEU A 280 -18.03 -19.30 -0.46
N PHE A 281 -17.48 -18.65 0.55
CA PHE A 281 -18.00 -17.37 1.03
C PHE A 281 -17.65 -16.30 0.00
N GLU A 282 -18.63 -15.45 -0.30
CA GLU A 282 -18.48 -14.31 -1.19
C GLU A 282 -18.85 -13.06 -0.42
N TRP A 283 -17.95 -12.09 -0.36
CA TRP A 283 -18.14 -10.86 0.38
C TRP A 283 -17.43 -9.66 -0.24
N LYS A 284 -17.91 -8.48 0.11
CA LYS A 284 -17.32 -7.20 -0.27
C LYS A 284 -16.99 -6.38 0.97
N LEU A 285 -15.91 -5.63 0.89
CA LEU A 285 -15.54 -4.61 1.86
C LEU A 285 -15.34 -3.29 1.13
N THR A 286 -16.19 -2.31 1.41
CA THR A 286 -16.12 -0.95 0.87
C THR A 286 -15.52 -0.03 1.91
N VAL A 287 -14.50 0.73 1.52
CA VAL A 287 -13.75 1.65 2.37
C VAL A 287 -13.69 3.02 1.71
N ALA A 288 -14.00 4.08 2.48
CA ALA A 288 -13.77 5.45 2.04
C ALA A 288 -12.94 6.18 3.09
N ILE A 289 -11.78 6.67 2.67
CA ILE A 289 -10.77 7.29 3.53
C ILE A 289 -10.70 8.77 3.21
N PRO A 290 -11.09 9.66 4.14
CA PRO A 290 -10.85 11.09 3.98
C PRO A 290 -9.35 11.37 3.85
N LEU A 291 -8.97 12.24 2.90
CA LEU A 291 -7.55 12.58 2.70
C LEU A 291 -6.90 13.21 3.94
N GLU A 292 -7.70 13.86 4.77
CA GLU A 292 -7.26 14.41 6.06
C GLU A 292 -6.86 13.36 7.10
N CYS A 293 -7.23 12.08 6.91
CA CYS A 293 -6.75 10.98 7.76
C CYS A 293 -5.28 10.65 7.54
N PHE A 294 -4.68 11.10 6.44
CA PHE A 294 -3.25 10.93 6.14
C PHE A 294 -2.43 12.06 6.78
N THR A 295 -2.44 12.15 8.11
CA THR A 295 -1.93 13.28 8.90
C THR A 295 -0.42 13.52 8.77
N GLU A 296 0.37 12.47 8.55
CA GLU A 296 1.84 12.56 8.42
C GLU A 296 2.29 13.04 7.03
N THR A 297 1.42 12.96 6.03
CA THR A 297 1.65 13.43 4.66
C THR A 297 0.40 14.12 4.13
N PRO A 298 0.08 15.34 4.60
CA PRO A 298 -1.14 16.04 4.22
C PRO A 298 -1.30 16.16 2.70
N MET A 299 -2.45 15.75 2.20
CA MET A 299 -2.76 15.73 0.77
C MET A 299 -4.03 16.54 0.51
N ASN A 300 -3.88 17.65 -0.21
CA ASN A 300 -5.01 18.51 -0.59
C ASN A 300 -5.58 18.16 -1.97
N GLU A 301 -4.78 17.51 -2.80
CA GLU A 301 -5.15 17.12 -4.16
C GLU A 301 -4.37 15.89 -4.61
N LEU A 302 -5.06 14.96 -5.27
CA LEU A 302 -4.46 13.75 -5.84
C LEU A 302 -4.25 13.83 -7.35
N LYS A 303 -5.03 14.65 -8.06
CA LYS A 303 -4.98 14.76 -9.53
C LYS A 303 -3.58 14.99 -10.06
N GLY A 304 -3.20 14.21 -11.06
CA GLY A 304 -1.90 14.29 -11.72
C GLY A 304 -0.71 13.75 -10.93
N LYS A 305 -0.95 13.23 -9.71
CA LYS A 305 0.12 12.65 -8.88
C LYS A 305 0.28 11.17 -9.15
N THR A 306 1.51 10.69 -9.04
CA THR A 306 1.83 9.27 -8.98
C THR A 306 2.36 8.96 -7.59
N MET A 307 1.77 7.96 -6.95
CA MET A 307 2.10 7.48 -5.61
C MET A 307 2.36 5.98 -5.67
N ARG A 308 2.84 5.38 -4.58
CA ARG A 308 3.10 3.94 -4.56
C ARG A 308 2.20 3.24 -3.55
N ALA A 309 1.76 2.03 -3.89
CA ALA A 309 0.92 1.21 -3.01
C ALA A 309 1.10 -0.28 -3.27
N ASN A 310 0.64 -1.08 -2.33
CA ASN A 310 0.35 -2.48 -2.56
C ASN A 310 -0.95 -2.87 -1.85
N PHE A 311 -1.58 -3.91 -2.37
CA PHE A 311 -2.81 -4.47 -1.84
C PHE A 311 -2.57 -5.94 -1.52
N TYR A 312 -3.12 -6.39 -0.39
CA TYR A 312 -2.86 -7.72 0.12
C TYR A 312 -4.14 -8.41 0.58
N LYS A 313 -4.08 -9.73 0.54
CA LYS A 313 -5.02 -10.61 1.22
C LYS A 313 -4.23 -11.60 2.06
N CYS A 314 -4.55 -11.69 3.32
CA CYS A 314 -3.93 -12.65 4.22
C CYS A 314 -4.94 -13.27 5.17
N GLY A 315 -4.44 -14.24 5.92
CA GLY A 315 -5.16 -14.96 6.96
C GLY A 315 -4.21 -15.88 7.67
N ASP A 316 -3.36 -15.31 8.57
CA ASP A 316 -2.26 -16.05 9.20
C ASP A 316 -2.74 -17.21 10.07
N ASP A 317 -3.87 -17.00 10.80
CA ASP A 317 -4.46 -18.01 11.71
C ASP A 317 -5.77 -18.59 11.14
N MET A 318 -5.96 -18.54 9.82
CA MET A 318 -7.07 -19.18 9.14
C MET A 318 -6.85 -20.69 9.03
N PRO A 319 -7.92 -21.54 8.92
CA PRO A 319 -7.78 -22.97 8.66
C PRO A 319 -6.97 -23.29 7.40
N LYS A 320 -7.01 -22.38 6.43
CA LYS A 320 -6.18 -22.38 5.22
C LYS A 320 -5.41 -21.06 5.18
N PRO A 321 -4.22 -20.96 5.81
CA PRO A 321 -3.42 -19.75 5.78
C PRO A 321 -3.09 -19.35 4.34
N HIS A 322 -3.06 -18.05 4.06
CA HIS A 322 -2.77 -17.56 2.72
C HIS A 322 -2.19 -16.16 2.75
N PHE A 323 -1.37 -15.86 1.73
CA PHE A 323 -0.65 -14.60 1.59
C PHE A 323 -0.62 -14.23 0.12
N LEU A 324 -1.47 -13.29 -0.29
CA LEU A 324 -1.52 -12.82 -1.68
C LEU A 324 -1.19 -11.33 -1.75
N THR A 325 -0.57 -10.94 -2.85
CA THR A 325 -0.22 -9.55 -3.13
C THR A 325 -0.70 -9.14 -4.52
N TRP A 326 -1.01 -7.87 -4.69
CA TRP A 326 -1.21 -7.28 -6.01
C TRP A 326 0.10 -7.18 -6.77
N ASN A 327 1.10 -6.52 -6.18
CA ASN A 327 2.45 -6.46 -6.73
C ASN A 327 3.39 -7.42 -5.96
N ARG A 328 4.17 -8.22 -6.69
CA ARG A 328 5.03 -9.28 -6.16
C ARG A 328 6.06 -8.73 -5.17
N ILE A 329 6.29 -9.47 -4.09
CA ILE A 329 7.38 -9.27 -3.14
C ILE A 329 8.43 -10.34 -3.37
N GLU A 330 9.68 -9.95 -3.55
CA GLU A 330 10.80 -10.87 -3.75
C GLU A 330 11.66 -11.00 -2.48
N LEU A 331 11.06 -11.59 -1.46
CA LEU A 331 11.71 -11.92 -0.20
C LEU A 331 11.47 -13.39 0.14
N GLU A 332 12.48 -14.05 0.69
CA GLU A 332 12.37 -15.43 1.17
C GLU A 332 11.46 -15.53 2.41
N LYS A 333 11.50 -14.53 3.28
CA LYS A 333 10.70 -14.51 4.52
C LYS A 333 9.46 -13.62 4.35
N PRO A 334 8.29 -14.06 4.85
CA PRO A 334 7.07 -13.29 4.80
C PRO A 334 7.21 -11.91 5.43
N ASP A 335 7.01 -10.88 4.62
CA ASP A 335 6.98 -9.49 5.06
C ASP A 335 6.27 -8.61 4.04
N PHE A 336 5.05 -8.15 4.35
CA PHE A 336 4.32 -7.18 3.53
C PHE A 336 4.84 -5.74 3.69
N HIS A 337 5.55 -5.46 4.79
CA HIS A 337 6.05 -4.12 5.10
C HIS A 337 7.30 -3.73 4.27
N THR A 338 7.20 -3.85 2.97
CA THR A 338 8.30 -3.69 2.02
C THR A 338 7.96 -2.69 0.92
N PRO A 339 8.02 -1.37 1.19
CA PRO A 339 7.65 -0.34 0.23
C PRO A 339 8.47 -0.36 -1.08
N ASP A 340 9.63 -1.02 -1.09
CA ASP A 340 10.42 -1.21 -2.31
C ASP A 340 9.66 -1.99 -3.40
N PHE A 341 8.70 -2.84 -2.99
CA PHE A 341 7.86 -3.65 -3.89
C PHE A 341 6.45 -3.09 -4.11
N PHE A 342 6.20 -1.84 -3.76
CA PHE A 342 4.92 -1.21 -4.06
C PHE A 342 4.82 -0.86 -5.55
N GLY A 343 3.67 -1.15 -6.15
CA GLY A 343 3.31 -0.72 -7.50
C GLY A 343 2.94 0.77 -7.55
N ALA A 344 2.60 1.27 -8.72
CA ALA A 344 2.29 2.68 -8.94
C ALA A 344 0.78 2.92 -9.02
N LEU A 345 0.30 3.98 -8.38
CA LEU A 345 -1.03 4.57 -8.52
C LEU A 345 -0.88 5.94 -9.15
N THR A 346 -1.42 6.13 -10.35
CA THR A 346 -1.43 7.44 -11.04
C THR A 346 -2.85 7.97 -11.04
N PHE A 347 -3.06 9.13 -10.44
CA PHE A 347 -4.38 9.77 -10.28
C PHE A 347 -4.66 10.70 -11.46
N GLU A 348 -5.78 10.47 -12.18
CA GLU A 348 -6.21 11.27 -13.34
C GLU A 348 -6.53 12.72 -13.01
#